data_bd7833f6223245101ed9560d1295e96b
#
_entry.id   bd7833f6223245101ed9560d1295e96b
#
_cell.length_a   1.000
_cell.length_b   1.000
_cell.length_c   1.000
_cell.angle_alpha   90.00
_cell.angle_beta   90.00
_cell.angle_gamma   90.00
#
_symmetry.space_group_name_H-M   'P 1'
#
loop_
_entity.id
_entity.type
_entity.pdbx_description
1 polymer ?
#
loop_
_entity_poly.entity_id
_entity_poly.type
_entity_poly.pdbx_seq_one_letter_code
_entity_poly.pdbx_strand_id
1 'polypeptide(L)'
;MKTYSVTNSKGEYLPWDKFKWRVNKGDNAELAWLATKVARTNVSRNLSELCLTNDGPCFKVCIPDSLQAKLHYIDKLTGGSQSVSDHPFFGKQEKNAYLVQSLLMEEAITSSQLEGASTTRKVAKEMLESERQPQNKSEQMIANNYRLMKRAVSLKSDELNIPLILELHEIATHNAIDNDAVPGEFRTSDDIDIRDQYNDVAHVPPKASSLQERMEKLCQFANEEHGQLNSDNFIHPLVKAIILHFMVAYIHPFGDGNGRTARALFYWFMLKSGYWLFEYVSISKLIQEKRTDYDRAFLYTETDDNDLTYFLYHQVDIVVKAVDALRDYIERKEKEIFEFMNWVEKSSVAKALKRGQLDILKEAVKNPGRVFTVKTVANNLGCNENTARTYLNDLSKRDLLLVGKASKGKAMRYIAPADLAERL
;
A
#
# COMPACT_ATOMS: atom_id res chain seq x y z
N MET A 1 -37.02 -18.72 18.18
CA MET A 1 -36.30 -18.59 16.87
C MET A 1 -34.94 -17.96 17.14
N LYS A 2 -33.82 -18.63 16.86
CA LYS A 2 -32.52 -17.97 16.90
C LYS A 2 -32.49 -16.97 15.74
N THR A 3 -32.26 -15.71 16.06
CA THR A 3 -32.32 -14.63 15.08
C THR A 3 -31.02 -14.63 14.26
N TYR A 4 -31.12 -14.87 12.96
CA TYR A 4 -30.01 -14.61 12.03
C TYR A 4 -29.88 -13.11 11.85
N SER A 5 -28.63 -12.62 11.86
CA SER A 5 -28.34 -11.19 11.81
C SER A 5 -27.30 -10.87 10.71
N VAL A 6 -26.85 -9.64 10.65
CA VAL A 6 -25.88 -9.14 9.66
C VAL A 6 -24.59 -9.97 9.62
N THR A 7 -24.10 -10.35 10.80
CA THR A 7 -22.93 -11.22 10.99
C THR A 7 -23.33 -12.45 11.83
N ASN A 8 -22.49 -13.47 11.81
CA ASN A 8 -22.68 -14.59 12.75
C ASN A 8 -22.21 -14.19 14.17
N SER A 9 -22.35 -15.13 15.13
CA SER A 9 -21.98 -14.92 16.54
C SER A 9 -20.48 -14.63 16.77
N LYS A 10 -19.63 -14.83 15.77
CA LYS A 10 -18.20 -14.50 15.78
C LYS A 10 -17.89 -13.17 15.11
N GLY A 11 -18.92 -12.42 14.66
CA GLY A 11 -18.75 -11.17 13.93
C GLY A 11 -18.29 -11.36 12.47
N GLU A 12 -18.39 -12.58 11.91
CA GLU A 12 -17.98 -12.86 10.53
C GLU A 12 -19.11 -12.50 9.55
N TYR A 13 -18.78 -11.78 8.48
CA TYR A 13 -19.66 -11.46 7.36
C TYR A 13 -19.46 -12.50 6.25
N LEU A 14 -20.24 -13.59 6.31
CA LEU A 14 -20.02 -14.76 5.47
C LEU A 14 -20.74 -14.66 4.13
N PRO A 15 -20.10 -15.03 3.00
CA PRO A 15 -20.78 -15.29 1.74
C PRO A 15 -21.55 -16.62 1.81
N TRP A 16 -22.48 -16.83 0.89
CA TRP A 16 -23.37 -17.99 0.87
C TRP A 16 -22.65 -19.34 0.93
N ASP A 17 -21.59 -19.49 0.15
CA ASP A 17 -20.82 -20.73 0.07
C ASP A 17 -20.24 -21.17 1.43
N LYS A 18 -19.87 -20.21 2.28
CA LYS A 18 -19.39 -20.43 3.65
C LYS A 18 -20.52 -20.45 4.68
N PHE A 19 -21.53 -19.59 4.49
CA PHE A 19 -22.66 -19.44 5.40
C PHE A 19 -23.47 -20.74 5.54
N LYS A 20 -23.81 -21.40 4.41
CA LYS A 20 -24.63 -22.61 4.39
C LYS A 20 -24.11 -23.75 5.27
N TRP A 21 -22.81 -23.79 5.54
CA TRP A 21 -22.18 -24.81 6.38
C TRP A 21 -22.09 -24.39 7.86
N ARG A 22 -22.51 -23.19 8.21
CA ARG A 22 -22.42 -22.62 9.56
C ARG A 22 -23.79 -22.27 10.15
N VAL A 23 -24.85 -22.75 9.53
CA VAL A 23 -26.21 -22.65 10.03
C VAL A 23 -26.39 -23.55 11.26
N ASN A 24 -27.24 -23.16 12.20
CA ASN A 24 -27.50 -24.00 13.37
C ASN A 24 -28.10 -25.35 12.97
N LYS A 25 -27.76 -26.39 13.74
CA LYS A 25 -28.29 -27.73 13.50
C LYS A 25 -29.81 -27.73 13.56
N GLY A 26 -30.43 -28.17 12.48
CA GLY A 26 -31.89 -28.25 12.34
C GLY A 26 -32.56 -27.04 11.66
N ASP A 27 -31.83 -25.97 11.40
CA ASP A 27 -32.34 -24.83 10.64
C ASP A 27 -32.18 -25.07 9.13
N ASN A 28 -33.10 -24.53 8.33
CA ASN A 28 -32.97 -24.50 6.87
C ASN A 28 -32.00 -23.39 6.45
N ALA A 29 -30.96 -23.76 5.70
CA ALA A 29 -29.91 -22.84 5.33
C ALA A 29 -30.40 -21.70 4.43
N GLU A 30 -31.32 -21.96 3.51
CA GLU A 30 -31.85 -20.96 2.58
C GLU A 30 -32.71 -19.93 3.31
N LEU A 31 -33.58 -20.38 4.24
CA LEU A 31 -34.39 -19.49 5.08
C LEU A 31 -33.50 -18.65 6.02
N ALA A 32 -32.47 -19.28 6.59
CA ALA A 32 -31.51 -18.58 7.43
C ALA A 32 -30.74 -17.51 6.62
N TRP A 33 -30.38 -17.83 5.37
CA TRP A 33 -29.76 -16.90 4.45
C TRP A 33 -30.68 -15.74 4.10
N LEU A 34 -31.91 -16.01 3.74
CA LEU A 34 -32.90 -14.98 3.46
C LEU A 34 -33.08 -14.02 4.66
N ALA A 35 -33.17 -14.53 5.87
CA ALA A 35 -33.21 -13.71 7.08
C ALA A 35 -31.95 -12.84 7.26
N THR A 36 -30.77 -13.41 6.99
CA THR A 36 -29.50 -12.66 7.00
C THR A 36 -29.47 -11.58 5.93
N LYS A 37 -29.92 -11.85 4.71
CA LYS A 37 -29.99 -10.86 3.62
C LYS A 37 -30.95 -9.71 3.97
N VAL A 38 -32.11 -9.99 4.55
CA VAL A 38 -33.02 -8.94 5.02
C VAL A 38 -32.36 -8.10 6.12
N ALA A 39 -31.69 -8.73 7.09
CA ALA A 39 -30.99 -8.00 8.14
C ALA A 39 -29.88 -7.08 7.55
N ARG A 40 -29.11 -7.57 6.58
CA ARG A 40 -28.08 -6.81 5.88
C ARG A 40 -28.65 -5.63 5.10
N THR A 41 -29.71 -5.85 4.32
CA THR A 41 -30.37 -4.81 3.52
C THR A 41 -30.87 -3.67 4.39
N ASN A 42 -31.43 -3.96 5.57
CA ASN A 42 -31.97 -2.94 6.48
C ASN A 42 -30.89 -2.00 7.06
N VAL A 43 -29.63 -2.41 7.08
CA VAL A 43 -28.51 -1.59 7.61
C VAL A 43 -27.52 -1.18 6.54
N SER A 44 -27.75 -1.58 5.29
CA SER A 44 -26.88 -1.21 4.18
C SER A 44 -27.21 0.18 3.65
N ARG A 45 -26.16 0.92 3.31
CA ARG A 45 -26.22 2.14 2.53
C ARG A 45 -26.02 1.80 1.05
N ASN A 46 -26.90 2.30 0.18
CA ASN A 46 -26.68 2.25 -1.26
C ASN A 46 -25.73 3.37 -1.67
N LEU A 47 -24.81 3.05 -2.59
CA LEU A 47 -23.89 4.01 -3.21
C LEU A 47 -24.49 4.48 -4.54
N SER A 48 -25.67 5.11 -4.46
CA SER A 48 -26.42 5.57 -5.64
C SER A 48 -25.67 6.58 -6.49
N GLU A 49 -24.78 7.35 -5.87
CA GLU A 49 -23.90 8.31 -6.51
C GLU A 49 -22.89 7.67 -7.49
N LEU A 50 -22.61 6.37 -7.34
CA LEU A 50 -21.70 5.61 -8.22
C LEU A 50 -22.41 4.77 -9.28
N CYS A 51 -23.76 4.76 -9.28
CA CYS A 51 -24.56 3.96 -10.22
C CYS A 51 -25.00 4.77 -11.43
N LEU A 52 -25.15 4.10 -12.58
CA LEU A 52 -25.85 4.65 -13.73
C LEU A 52 -27.30 4.13 -13.75
N THR A 53 -28.16 4.89 -14.41
CA THR A 53 -29.61 4.59 -14.46
C THR A 53 -29.92 3.20 -15.03
N ASN A 54 -29.08 2.68 -15.91
CA ASN A 54 -29.25 1.39 -16.57
C ASN A 54 -28.42 0.25 -15.95
N ASP A 55 -27.71 0.53 -14.84
CA ASP A 55 -27.03 -0.53 -14.11
C ASP A 55 -28.05 -1.43 -13.44
N GLY A 56 -27.67 -2.66 -13.13
CA GLY A 56 -28.42 -3.53 -12.25
C GLY A 56 -28.50 -2.96 -10.82
N PRO A 57 -28.56 -3.81 -9.78
CA PRO A 57 -28.55 -3.33 -8.42
C PRO A 57 -27.35 -2.44 -8.13
N CYS A 58 -27.59 -1.29 -7.50
CA CYS A 58 -26.51 -0.40 -7.05
C CYS A 58 -25.62 -1.10 -6.03
N PHE A 59 -24.36 -0.71 -6.00
CA PHE A 59 -23.46 -1.13 -4.93
C PHE A 59 -24.00 -0.68 -3.58
N LYS A 60 -23.87 -1.57 -2.60
CA LYS A 60 -24.29 -1.31 -1.22
C LYS A 60 -23.17 -1.68 -0.27
N VAL A 61 -23.14 -1.00 0.86
CA VAL A 61 -22.18 -1.25 1.94
C VAL A 61 -22.91 -1.26 3.27
N CYS A 62 -22.49 -2.13 4.18
CA CYS A 62 -22.81 -2.01 5.59
C CYS A 62 -21.56 -2.06 6.44
N ILE A 63 -21.61 -1.44 7.62
CA ILE A 63 -20.47 -1.37 8.55
C ILE A 63 -20.91 -2.05 9.87
N PRO A 64 -20.88 -3.39 9.95
CA PRO A 64 -21.18 -4.09 11.18
C PRO A 64 -20.17 -3.79 12.28
N ASP A 65 -20.53 -4.01 13.55
CA ASP A 65 -19.68 -3.73 14.72
C ASP A 65 -18.27 -4.32 14.60
N SER A 66 -18.16 -5.53 14.06
CA SER A 66 -16.84 -6.18 13.85
C SER A 66 -15.95 -5.46 12.83
N LEU A 67 -16.55 -4.85 11.80
CA LEU A 67 -15.83 -4.01 10.86
C LEU A 67 -15.51 -2.65 11.47
N GLN A 68 -16.46 -2.05 12.18
CA GLN A 68 -16.27 -0.77 12.88
C GLN A 68 -15.15 -0.85 13.92
N ALA A 69 -15.06 -1.96 14.67
CA ALA A 69 -13.97 -2.19 15.61
C ALA A 69 -12.59 -2.19 14.94
N LYS A 70 -12.47 -2.80 13.74
CA LYS A 70 -11.23 -2.79 12.96
C LYS A 70 -10.90 -1.40 12.41
N LEU A 71 -11.89 -0.66 11.94
CA LEU A 71 -11.71 0.74 11.52
C LEU A 71 -11.19 1.59 12.66
N HIS A 72 -11.83 1.50 13.85
CA HIS A 72 -11.37 2.20 15.04
C HIS A 72 -9.93 1.82 15.43
N TYR A 73 -9.57 0.53 15.34
CA TYR A 73 -8.20 0.07 15.60
C TYR A 73 -7.19 0.73 14.66
N ILE A 74 -7.52 0.80 13.36
CA ILE A 74 -6.67 1.46 12.36
C ILE A 74 -6.56 2.96 12.67
N ASP A 75 -7.67 3.64 12.96
CA ASP A 75 -7.67 5.07 13.30
C ASP A 75 -6.78 5.38 14.50
N LYS A 76 -6.88 4.57 15.55
CA LYS A 76 -6.06 4.72 16.75
C LYS A 76 -4.56 4.65 16.44
N LEU A 77 -4.16 3.86 15.45
CA LEU A 77 -2.76 3.66 15.10
C LEU A 77 -2.26 4.62 14.01
N THR A 78 -3.15 5.08 13.13
CA THR A 78 -2.76 5.78 11.89
C THR A 78 -3.32 7.19 11.74
N GLY A 79 -4.40 7.52 12.45
CA GLY A 79 -5.20 8.74 12.26
C GLY A 79 -4.98 9.83 13.32
N GLY A 80 -4.08 9.65 14.28
CA GLY A 80 -3.85 10.65 15.31
C GLY A 80 -3.11 11.90 14.78
N SER A 81 -3.47 13.07 15.30
CA SER A 81 -2.82 14.36 15.03
C SER A 81 -1.38 14.49 15.58
N GLN A 82 -0.79 13.40 16.07
CA GLN A 82 0.62 13.37 16.37
C GLN A 82 1.36 13.50 15.05
N SER A 83 1.90 14.68 14.82
CA SER A 83 2.74 14.91 13.68
C SER A 83 3.87 13.88 13.69
N VAL A 84 4.29 13.42 12.51
CA VAL A 84 5.49 12.58 12.33
C VAL A 84 6.68 13.12 13.13
N SER A 85 6.70 14.43 13.42
CA SER A 85 7.69 15.12 14.24
C SER A 85 7.73 14.68 15.71
N ASP A 86 6.63 14.21 16.27
CA ASP A 86 6.54 13.94 17.72
C ASP A 86 6.87 12.49 18.07
N HIS A 87 6.91 11.58 17.07
CA HIS A 87 7.33 10.20 17.32
C HIS A 87 8.86 10.09 17.30
N PRO A 88 9.52 9.54 18.34
CA PRO A 88 10.98 9.48 18.46
C PRO A 88 11.67 8.83 17.24
N PHE A 89 11.01 7.90 16.59
CA PHE A 89 11.50 7.19 15.41
C PHE A 89 11.32 8.00 14.13
N PHE A 90 10.25 8.79 14.00
CA PHE A 90 9.91 9.57 12.80
C PHE A 90 10.32 11.05 12.92
N GLY A 91 10.74 11.50 14.09
CA GLY A 91 10.85 12.90 14.51
C GLY A 91 11.97 13.76 13.91
N LYS A 92 12.57 13.42 12.76
CA LYS A 92 13.42 14.34 11.97
C LYS A 92 13.26 14.05 10.49
N GLN A 93 13.03 15.09 9.72
CA GLN A 93 12.71 15.07 8.29
C GLN A 93 13.65 14.21 7.41
N GLU A 94 14.94 14.15 7.75
CA GLU A 94 15.94 13.33 7.05
C GLU A 94 15.83 11.82 7.35
N LYS A 95 15.33 11.45 8.54
CA LYS A 95 15.16 10.05 8.95
C LYS A 95 13.95 9.40 8.27
N ASN A 96 12.90 10.19 8.02
CA ASN A 96 11.70 9.74 7.36
C ASN A 96 11.93 9.44 5.88
N ALA A 97 12.76 10.22 5.19
CA ALA A 97 12.98 10.08 3.75
C ALA A 97 13.46 8.68 3.35
N TYR A 98 14.39 8.08 4.10
CA TYR A 98 14.90 6.73 3.78
C TYR A 98 13.85 5.65 4.02
N LEU A 99 13.12 5.72 5.13
CA LEU A 99 12.08 4.74 5.45
C LEU A 99 10.91 4.84 4.46
N VAL A 100 10.44 6.05 4.19
CA VAL A 100 9.43 6.32 3.14
C VAL A 100 9.89 5.74 1.81
N GLN A 101 11.11 6.05 1.40
CA GLN A 101 11.66 5.56 0.14
C GLN A 101 11.71 4.03 0.09
N SER A 102 12.13 3.38 1.18
CA SER A 102 12.21 1.91 1.26
C SER A 102 10.84 1.24 1.14
N LEU A 103 9.80 1.81 1.74
CA LEU A 103 8.46 1.24 1.75
C LEU A 103 7.66 1.59 0.48
N LEU A 104 7.86 2.78 -0.08
CA LEU A 104 7.37 3.10 -1.43
C LEU A 104 7.98 2.17 -2.49
N MET A 105 9.27 1.80 -2.33
CA MET A 105 9.90 0.80 -3.19
C MET A 105 9.25 -0.57 -3.02
N GLU A 106 8.96 -1.00 -1.79
CA GLU A 106 8.30 -2.28 -1.53
C GLU A 106 6.93 -2.33 -2.19
N GLU A 107 6.10 -1.30 -2.01
CA GLU A 107 4.80 -1.22 -2.66
C GLU A 107 4.94 -1.21 -4.19
N ALA A 108 5.86 -0.42 -4.74
CA ALA A 108 6.10 -0.36 -6.17
C ALA A 108 6.51 -1.72 -6.78
N ILE A 109 7.36 -2.46 -6.09
CA ILE A 109 7.82 -3.79 -6.51
C ILE A 109 6.65 -4.78 -6.45
N THR A 110 5.99 -4.90 -5.30
CA THR A 110 4.95 -5.92 -5.09
C THR A 110 3.69 -5.63 -5.89
N SER A 111 3.30 -4.37 -6.02
CA SER A 111 2.18 -3.96 -6.86
C SER A 111 2.44 -4.26 -8.35
N SER A 112 3.68 -4.12 -8.82
CA SER A 112 4.05 -4.51 -10.20
C SER A 112 4.10 -6.02 -10.39
N GLN A 113 4.57 -6.76 -9.37
CA GLN A 113 4.57 -8.23 -9.40
C GLN A 113 3.16 -8.82 -9.40
N LEU A 114 2.20 -8.19 -8.74
CA LEU A 114 0.77 -8.53 -8.84
C LEU A 114 0.25 -8.46 -10.28
N GLU A 115 0.80 -7.54 -11.08
CA GLU A 115 0.46 -7.34 -12.49
C GLU A 115 1.43 -8.06 -13.45
N GLY A 116 2.18 -9.05 -12.95
CA GLY A 116 2.99 -9.95 -13.76
C GLY A 116 4.46 -9.55 -13.94
N ALA A 117 4.97 -8.51 -13.28
CA ALA A 117 6.40 -8.23 -13.30
C ALA A 117 7.20 -9.37 -12.65
N SER A 118 8.18 -9.91 -13.37
CA SER A 118 8.95 -11.10 -12.96
C SER A 118 10.32 -10.77 -12.31
N THR A 119 10.68 -9.48 -12.21
CA THR A 119 11.94 -9.06 -11.60
C THR A 119 11.98 -9.42 -10.11
N THR A 120 13.09 -10.03 -9.67
CA THR A 120 13.24 -10.34 -8.24
C THR A 120 13.32 -9.09 -7.39
N ARG A 121 12.84 -9.15 -6.13
CA ARG A 121 12.87 -8.04 -5.18
C ARG A 121 14.27 -7.44 -5.02
N LYS A 122 15.32 -8.28 -4.97
CA LYS A 122 16.70 -7.84 -4.83
C LYS A 122 17.15 -6.96 -6.00
N VAL A 123 16.92 -7.42 -7.23
CA VAL A 123 17.30 -6.69 -8.46
C VAL A 123 16.50 -5.40 -8.59
N ALA A 124 15.19 -5.45 -8.30
CA ALA A 124 14.31 -4.30 -8.34
C ALA A 124 14.74 -3.22 -7.33
N LYS A 125 15.04 -3.62 -6.09
CA LYS A 125 15.51 -2.71 -5.04
C LYS A 125 16.84 -2.06 -5.42
N GLU A 126 17.81 -2.85 -5.91
CA GLU A 126 19.11 -2.34 -6.39
C GLU A 126 18.93 -1.34 -7.55
N MET A 127 18.02 -1.63 -8.49
CA MET A 127 17.68 -0.73 -9.58
C MET A 127 17.17 0.62 -9.07
N LEU A 128 16.18 0.60 -8.18
CA LEU A 128 15.58 1.82 -7.65
C LEU A 128 16.53 2.63 -6.77
N GLU A 129 17.32 1.95 -5.92
CA GLU A 129 18.32 2.62 -5.05
C GLU A 129 19.49 3.23 -5.83
N SER A 130 19.93 2.57 -6.91
CA SER A 130 21.02 3.06 -7.74
C SER A 130 20.56 4.02 -8.84
N GLU A 131 19.26 4.24 -8.98
CA GLU A 131 18.65 5.04 -10.04
C GLU A 131 19.09 4.59 -11.45
N ARG A 132 19.42 3.29 -11.61
CA ARG A 132 19.79 2.76 -12.90
C ARG A 132 18.58 2.64 -13.81
N GLN A 133 18.79 2.83 -15.11
CA GLN A 133 17.73 2.67 -16.09
C GLN A 133 17.21 1.21 -16.13
N PRO A 134 15.90 1.01 -16.31
CA PRO A 134 15.30 -0.32 -16.51
C PRO A 134 15.91 -1.02 -17.74
N GLN A 135 16.15 -2.33 -17.64
CA GLN A 135 16.76 -3.13 -18.71
C GLN A 135 15.74 -4.00 -19.45
N ASN A 136 14.54 -4.16 -18.88
CA ASN A 136 13.46 -4.94 -19.45
C ASN A 136 12.10 -4.39 -19.01
N LYS A 137 11.02 -4.93 -19.58
CA LYS A 137 9.65 -4.51 -19.27
C LYS A 137 9.29 -4.64 -17.79
N SER A 138 9.63 -5.74 -17.13
CA SER A 138 9.32 -5.94 -15.70
C SER A 138 10.00 -4.88 -14.82
N GLU A 139 11.25 -4.52 -15.11
CA GLU A 139 11.94 -3.42 -14.44
C GLU A 139 11.31 -2.07 -14.77
N GLN A 140 10.86 -1.87 -16.03
CA GLN A 140 10.14 -0.67 -16.42
C GLN A 140 8.81 -0.51 -15.66
N MET A 141 8.03 -1.58 -15.52
CA MET A 141 6.80 -1.58 -14.72
C MET A 141 7.07 -1.15 -13.27
N ILE A 142 8.12 -1.68 -12.65
CA ILE A 142 8.49 -1.35 -11.28
C ILE A 142 8.94 0.12 -11.17
N ALA A 143 9.77 0.60 -12.09
CA ALA A 143 10.21 1.99 -12.11
C ALA A 143 9.05 2.97 -12.34
N ASN A 144 8.11 2.61 -13.20
CA ASN A 144 6.87 3.36 -13.42
C ASN A 144 6.02 3.43 -12.16
N ASN A 145 5.79 2.28 -11.53
CA ASN A 145 4.96 2.22 -10.33
C ASN A 145 5.59 2.98 -9.16
N TYR A 146 6.92 2.98 -9.05
CA TYR A 146 7.61 3.81 -8.06
C TYR A 146 7.39 5.32 -8.32
N ARG A 147 7.44 5.75 -9.60
CA ARG A 147 7.11 7.14 -9.98
C ARG A 147 5.64 7.46 -9.74
N LEU A 148 4.74 6.52 -10.06
CA LEU A 148 3.31 6.62 -9.80
C LEU A 148 3.02 6.84 -8.31
N MET A 149 3.61 6.04 -7.44
CA MET A 149 3.42 6.18 -5.98
C MET A 149 3.95 7.53 -5.47
N LYS A 150 5.12 7.97 -5.93
CA LYS A 150 5.65 9.30 -5.60
C LYS A 150 4.72 10.42 -6.07
N ARG A 151 4.15 10.28 -7.26
CA ARG A 151 3.19 11.26 -7.79
C ARG A 151 1.92 11.28 -6.96
N ALA A 152 1.34 10.13 -6.63
CA ALA A 152 0.16 10.03 -5.77
C ALA A 152 0.37 10.72 -4.41
N VAL A 153 1.53 10.53 -3.77
CA VAL A 153 1.90 11.23 -2.52
C VAL A 153 1.95 12.75 -2.72
N SER A 154 2.50 13.22 -3.83
CA SER A 154 2.61 14.67 -4.12
C SER A 154 1.28 15.35 -4.36
N LEU A 155 0.25 14.60 -4.77
CA LEU A 155 -1.09 15.06 -5.13
C LEU A 155 -2.09 15.05 -3.97
N LYS A 156 -1.65 14.78 -2.74
CA LYS A 156 -2.55 14.66 -1.57
C LYS A 156 -3.42 15.88 -1.27
N SER A 157 -3.07 17.05 -1.79
CA SER A 157 -3.85 18.28 -1.62
C SER A 157 -4.76 18.59 -2.80
N ASP A 158 -4.69 17.82 -3.89
CA ASP A 158 -5.44 18.09 -5.11
C ASP A 158 -6.78 17.35 -5.11
N GLU A 159 -7.74 17.88 -5.87
CA GLU A 159 -8.99 17.20 -6.16
C GLU A 159 -8.82 16.17 -7.28
N LEU A 160 -9.54 15.06 -7.17
CA LEU A 160 -9.53 14.04 -8.22
C LEU A 160 -10.34 14.51 -9.42
N ASN A 161 -9.74 14.39 -10.59
CA ASN A 161 -10.41 14.65 -11.86
C ASN A 161 -9.91 13.67 -12.92
N ILE A 162 -10.61 13.58 -14.04
CA ILE A 162 -10.25 12.65 -15.13
C ILE A 162 -8.83 12.90 -15.64
N PRO A 163 -8.42 14.15 -15.98
CA PRO A 163 -7.04 14.38 -16.42
C PRO A 163 -5.99 13.84 -15.44
N LEU A 164 -6.21 13.96 -14.14
CA LEU A 164 -5.29 13.42 -13.13
C LEU A 164 -5.26 11.90 -13.12
N ILE A 165 -6.41 11.23 -13.28
CA ILE A 165 -6.46 9.76 -13.37
C ILE A 165 -5.71 9.29 -14.63
N LEU A 166 -5.89 9.99 -15.77
CA LEU A 166 -5.19 9.69 -17.01
C LEU A 166 -3.68 9.91 -16.90
N GLU A 167 -3.22 10.98 -16.22
CA GLU A 167 -1.82 11.22 -15.90
C GLU A 167 -1.23 10.07 -15.06
N LEU A 168 -1.92 9.66 -13.99
CA LEU A 168 -1.48 8.56 -13.15
C LEU A 168 -1.38 7.24 -13.93
N HIS A 169 -2.35 6.96 -14.79
CA HIS A 169 -2.34 5.80 -15.67
C HIS A 169 -1.19 5.86 -16.69
N GLU A 170 -0.95 7.01 -17.32
CA GLU A 170 0.18 7.21 -18.24
C GLU A 170 1.52 6.91 -17.55
N ILE A 171 1.72 7.43 -16.34
CA ILE A 171 2.92 7.13 -15.53
C ILE A 171 3.05 5.62 -15.26
N ALA A 172 1.94 4.95 -14.91
CA ALA A 172 1.92 3.52 -14.58
C ALA A 172 2.33 2.63 -15.77
N THR A 173 1.98 3.07 -16.97
CA THR A 173 2.02 2.22 -18.19
C THR A 173 3.10 2.63 -19.20
N HIS A 174 3.77 3.74 -18.99
CA HIS A 174 4.80 4.27 -19.90
C HIS A 174 5.84 3.21 -20.31
N ASN A 175 5.96 2.90 -21.61
CA ASN A 175 6.88 1.90 -22.16
C ASN A 175 6.79 0.52 -21.49
N ALA A 176 5.60 0.14 -20.98
CA ALA A 176 5.42 -1.12 -20.24
C ALA A 176 4.12 -1.87 -20.62
N ILE A 177 3.53 -1.58 -21.77
CA ILE A 177 2.32 -2.22 -22.31
C ILE A 177 2.70 -3.23 -23.39
N ASP A 178 1.97 -4.36 -23.45
CA ASP A 178 2.15 -5.41 -24.48
C ASP A 178 0.98 -5.49 -25.46
N ASN A 179 -0.11 -4.80 -25.19
CA ASN A 179 -1.32 -4.78 -26.01
C ASN A 179 -1.54 -3.40 -26.67
N ASP A 180 -2.66 -3.23 -27.35
CA ASP A 180 -3.02 -1.99 -28.05
C ASP A 180 -3.52 -0.88 -27.11
N ALA A 181 -3.35 -1.02 -25.78
CA ALA A 181 -3.72 0.00 -24.81
C ALA A 181 -2.85 1.25 -24.99
N VAL A 182 -3.46 2.43 -24.91
CA VAL A 182 -2.76 3.71 -25.00
C VAL A 182 -2.56 4.29 -23.61
N PRO A 183 -1.31 4.61 -23.21
CA PRO A 183 -1.05 5.28 -21.94
C PRO A 183 -1.84 6.59 -21.82
N GLY A 184 -2.55 6.78 -20.71
CA GLY A 184 -3.33 7.99 -20.48
C GLY A 184 -4.65 8.10 -21.22
N GLU A 185 -5.14 7.00 -21.81
CA GLU A 185 -6.42 6.98 -22.51
C GLU A 185 -7.33 5.86 -22.00
N PHE A 186 -8.64 6.11 -21.98
CA PHE A 186 -9.62 5.07 -21.71
C PHE A 186 -9.69 4.09 -22.89
N ARG A 187 -9.99 2.83 -22.59
CA ARG A 187 -10.28 1.84 -23.64
C ARG A 187 -11.50 2.23 -24.45
N THR A 188 -11.49 1.86 -25.71
CA THR A 188 -12.60 2.06 -26.65
C THR A 188 -13.31 0.75 -27.01
N SER A 189 -12.68 -0.41 -26.73
CA SER A 189 -13.23 -1.73 -26.98
C SER A 189 -13.94 -2.30 -25.75
N ASP A 190 -14.97 -3.11 -26.01
CA ASP A 190 -15.65 -3.94 -25.01
C ASP A 190 -15.05 -5.37 -24.95
N ASP A 191 -14.06 -5.70 -25.80
CA ASP A 191 -13.41 -7.01 -25.86
C ASP A 191 -12.38 -7.18 -24.74
N ILE A 192 -12.81 -6.91 -23.52
CA ILE A 192 -12.01 -7.09 -22.28
C ILE A 192 -12.83 -7.89 -21.29
N ASP A 193 -12.26 -9.01 -20.86
CA ASP A 193 -12.72 -9.76 -19.70
C ASP A 193 -11.58 -9.97 -18.71
N ILE A 194 -11.92 -10.05 -17.44
CA ILE A 194 -10.97 -10.40 -16.39
C ILE A 194 -11.14 -11.87 -16.09
N ARG A 195 -10.05 -12.63 -16.21
CA ARG A 195 -10.05 -14.07 -16.00
C ARG A 195 -9.39 -14.45 -14.69
N ASP A 196 -9.90 -15.52 -14.10
CA ASP A 196 -9.30 -16.10 -12.90
C ASP A 196 -8.08 -16.99 -13.25
N GLN A 197 -7.48 -17.61 -12.23
CA GLN A 197 -6.33 -18.51 -12.38
C GLN A 197 -6.64 -19.78 -13.19
N TYR A 198 -7.91 -20.11 -13.42
CA TYR A 198 -8.36 -21.25 -14.23
C TYR A 198 -8.74 -20.84 -15.64
N ASN A 199 -8.53 -19.57 -16.00
CA ASN A 199 -8.92 -18.96 -17.27
C ASN A 199 -10.44 -18.85 -17.49
N ASP A 200 -11.23 -18.95 -16.42
CA ASP A 200 -12.67 -18.67 -16.46
C ASP A 200 -12.91 -17.17 -16.34
N VAL A 201 -13.96 -16.65 -17.01
CA VAL A 201 -14.33 -15.24 -16.92
C VAL A 201 -14.83 -14.92 -15.51
N ALA A 202 -14.05 -14.16 -14.77
CA ALA A 202 -14.36 -13.74 -13.42
C ALA A 202 -15.16 -12.44 -13.37
N HIS A 203 -14.91 -11.52 -14.32
CA HIS A 203 -15.61 -10.24 -14.40
C HIS A 203 -15.66 -9.73 -15.85
N VAL A 204 -16.81 -9.20 -16.24
CA VAL A 204 -17.01 -8.48 -17.49
C VAL A 204 -17.19 -7.00 -17.19
N PRO A 205 -16.21 -6.15 -17.53
CA PRO A 205 -16.28 -4.73 -17.23
C PRO A 205 -17.47 -4.03 -17.94
N PRO A 206 -17.97 -2.91 -17.39
CA PRO A 206 -18.98 -2.08 -18.05
C PRO A 206 -18.53 -1.65 -19.44
N LYS A 207 -19.52 -1.33 -20.31
CA LYS A 207 -19.27 -0.90 -21.70
C LYS A 207 -18.38 0.33 -21.78
N ALA A 208 -17.49 0.37 -22.77
CA ALA A 208 -16.59 1.49 -23.02
C ALA A 208 -17.35 2.81 -23.21
N SER A 209 -18.53 2.78 -23.83
CA SER A 209 -19.39 3.96 -24.01
C SER A 209 -19.85 4.62 -22.70
N SER A 210 -19.80 3.91 -21.55
CA SER A 210 -20.20 4.44 -20.25
C SER A 210 -19.00 4.91 -19.39
N LEU A 211 -17.77 4.75 -19.85
CA LEU A 211 -16.58 5.00 -19.04
C LEU A 211 -16.46 6.46 -18.60
N GLN A 212 -16.69 7.40 -19.52
CA GLN A 212 -16.61 8.82 -19.22
C GLN A 212 -17.53 9.19 -18.05
N GLU A 213 -18.82 8.84 -18.13
CA GLU A 213 -19.80 9.14 -17.09
C GLU A 213 -19.47 8.45 -15.75
N ARG A 214 -19.02 7.18 -15.80
CA ARG A 214 -18.63 6.44 -14.59
C ARG A 214 -17.43 7.07 -13.90
N MET A 215 -16.44 7.51 -14.67
CA MET A 215 -15.25 8.14 -14.12
C MET A 215 -15.54 9.56 -13.60
N GLU A 216 -16.45 10.30 -14.21
CA GLU A 216 -16.95 11.58 -13.69
C GLU A 216 -17.64 11.37 -12.32
N LYS A 217 -18.54 10.40 -12.23
CA LYS A 217 -19.21 10.03 -10.94
C LYS A 217 -18.20 9.60 -9.89
N LEU A 218 -17.18 8.84 -10.26
CA LEU A 218 -16.12 8.43 -9.35
C LEU A 218 -15.33 9.63 -8.83
N CYS A 219 -15.00 10.61 -9.68
CA CYS A 219 -14.32 11.84 -9.29
C CYS A 219 -15.21 12.68 -8.35
N GLN A 220 -16.49 12.82 -8.66
CA GLN A 220 -17.46 13.52 -7.79
C GLN A 220 -17.53 12.86 -6.42
N PHE A 221 -17.73 11.55 -6.38
CA PHE A 221 -17.73 10.77 -5.13
C PHE A 221 -16.43 10.94 -4.35
N ALA A 222 -15.27 10.91 -5.01
CA ALA A 222 -13.97 11.07 -4.36
C ALA A 222 -13.82 12.44 -3.69
N ASN A 223 -14.32 13.51 -4.31
CA ASN A 223 -14.17 14.88 -3.82
C ASN A 223 -15.30 15.32 -2.88
N GLU A 224 -16.43 14.61 -2.85
CA GLU A 224 -17.51 14.91 -1.92
C GLU A 224 -17.05 14.76 -0.46
N GLU A 225 -17.42 15.69 0.41
CA GLU A 225 -17.10 15.62 1.83
C GLU A 225 -18.06 14.72 2.58
N HIS A 226 -17.59 13.55 2.99
CA HIS A 226 -18.36 12.56 3.76
C HIS A 226 -18.00 12.52 5.26
N GLY A 227 -17.31 13.53 5.76
CA GLY A 227 -16.79 13.55 7.14
C GLY A 227 -17.22 14.74 7.97
N GLN A 228 -18.16 15.57 7.48
CA GLN A 228 -18.61 16.74 8.20
C GLN A 228 -19.41 16.37 9.47
N LEU A 229 -19.09 17.04 10.56
CA LEU A 229 -19.90 16.95 11.78
C LEU A 229 -21.33 17.44 11.48
N ASN A 230 -22.32 16.70 11.96
CA ASN A 230 -23.74 16.94 11.71
C ASN A 230 -24.23 16.65 10.28
N SER A 231 -23.51 15.83 9.53
CA SER A 231 -23.95 15.29 8.24
C SER A 231 -24.44 13.85 8.42
N ASP A 232 -25.59 13.52 7.83
CA ASP A 232 -26.10 12.13 7.74
C ASP A 232 -25.36 11.32 6.68
N ASN A 233 -24.32 11.89 6.09
CA ASN A 233 -23.61 11.38 4.92
C ASN A 233 -22.18 10.88 5.24
N PHE A 234 -21.95 10.43 6.48
CA PHE A 234 -20.63 9.98 6.87
C PHE A 234 -20.20 8.68 6.16
N ILE A 235 -19.02 8.71 5.53
CA ILE A 235 -18.29 7.53 5.07
C ILE A 235 -16.88 7.60 5.66
N HIS A 236 -16.50 6.55 6.39
CA HIS A 236 -15.16 6.47 6.97
C HIS A 236 -14.08 6.59 5.87
N PRO A 237 -13.00 7.39 6.04
CA PRO A 237 -12.01 7.63 4.99
C PRO A 237 -11.41 6.34 4.41
N LEU A 238 -11.07 5.36 5.24
CA LEU A 238 -10.55 4.07 4.76
C LEU A 238 -11.60 3.31 3.93
N VAL A 239 -12.88 3.35 4.33
CA VAL A 239 -13.96 2.73 3.55
C VAL A 239 -14.07 3.40 2.18
N LYS A 240 -14.00 4.73 2.13
CA LYS A 240 -14.04 5.49 0.88
C LYS A 240 -12.83 5.18 -0.01
N ALA A 241 -11.63 5.09 0.54
CA ALA A 241 -10.43 4.70 -0.21
C ALA A 241 -10.57 3.28 -0.80
N ILE A 242 -11.15 2.34 -0.06
CA ILE A 242 -11.41 0.98 -0.52
C ILE A 242 -12.48 0.96 -1.63
N ILE A 243 -13.52 1.78 -1.51
CA ILE A 243 -14.53 1.95 -2.56
C ILE A 243 -13.88 2.48 -3.85
N LEU A 244 -13.03 3.50 -3.77
CA LEU A 244 -12.30 4.03 -4.93
C LEU A 244 -11.44 2.95 -5.60
N HIS A 245 -10.70 2.18 -4.80
CA HIS A 245 -9.92 1.04 -5.29
C HIS A 245 -10.79 0.02 -6.02
N PHE A 246 -11.90 -0.42 -5.41
CA PHE A 246 -12.81 -1.37 -6.00
C PHE A 246 -13.41 -0.85 -7.30
N MET A 247 -13.92 0.39 -7.31
CA MET A 247 -14.61 0.95 -8.46
C MET A 247 -13.70 1.08 -9.68
N VAL A 248 -12.44 1.48 -9.53
CA VAL A 248 -11.50 1.51 -10.67
C VAL A 248 -11.24 0.10 -11.20
N ALA A 249 -11.07 -0.88 -10.31
CA ALA A 249 -10.87 -2.27 -10.72
C ALA A 249 -12.13 -2.86 -11.41
N TYR A 250 -13.33 -2.55 -10.93
CA TYR A 250 -14.61 -2.96 -11.49
C TYR A 250 -14.92 -2.29 -12.84
N ILE A 251 -14.81 -0.96 -12.89
CA ILE A 251 -15.04 -0.19 -14.15
C ILE A 251 -14.04 -0.61 -15.21
N HIS A 252 -12.82 -0.91 -14.81
CA HIS A 252 -11.71 -1.34 -15.66
C HIS A 252 -11.52 -0.41 -16.87
N PRO A 253 -11.29 0.89 -16.61
CA PRO A 253 -11.37 1.92 -17.66
C PRO A 253 -10.25 1.84 -18.70
N PHE A 254 -9.20 1.07 -18.45
CA PHE A 254 -8.01 1.02 -19.31
C PHE A 254 -7.81 -0.39 -19.89
N GLY A 255 -7.04 -0.48 -20.97
CA GLY A 255 -6.67 -1.77 -21.56
C GLY A 255 -5.56 -2.50 -20.78
N ASP A 256 -4.79 -1.80 -19.95
CA ASP A 256 -3.77 -2.32 -19.00
C ASP A 256 -3.59 -1.30 -17.87
N GLY A 257 -2.96 -1.68 -16.77
CA GLY A 257 -2.59 -0.78 -15.67
C GLY A 257 -3.70 -0.44 -14.67
N ASN A 258 -4.90 -1.00 -14.80
CA ASN A 258 -6.03 -0.73 -13.91
C ASN A 258 -5.72 -1.01 -12.44
N GLY A 259 -5.11 -2.15 -12.12
CA GLY A 259 -4.77 -2.52 -10.74
C GLY A 259 -3.76 -1.56 -10.11
N ARG A 260 -2.71 -1.16 -10.84
CA ARG A 260 -1.71 -0.19 -10.39
C ARG A 260 -2.34 1.18 -10.12
N THR A 261 -3.19 1.65 -11.03
CA THR A 261 -3.91 2.92 -10.89
C THR A 261 -4.90 2.88 -9.71
N ALA A 262 -5.66 1.79 -9.55
CA ALA A 262 -6.60 1.61 -8.44
C ALA A 262 -5.90 1.68 -7.08
N ARG A 263 -4.75 1.01 -6.92
CA ARG A 263 -3.97 1.06 -5.69
C ARG A 263 -3.34 2.44 -5.46
N ALA A 264 -2.89 3.13 -6.50
CA ALA A 264 -2.38 4.49 -6.38
C ALA A 264 -3.46 5.46 -5.89
N LEU A 265 -4.70 5.33 -6.37
CA LEU A 265 -5.84 6.13 -5.88
C LEU A 265 -6.22 5.82 -4.43
N PHE A 266 -6.12 4.55 -4.02
CA PHE A 266 -6.28 4.18 -2.61
C PHE A 266 -5.28 4.94 -1.72
N TYR A 267 -3.99 4.91 -2.04
CA TYR A 267 -2.95 5.61 -1.28
C TYR A 267 -3.14 7.12 -1.32
N TRP A 268 -3.41 7.67 -2.51
CA TRP A 268 -3.70 9.10 -2.66
C TRP A 268 -4.80 9.55 -1.70
N PHE A 269 -5.93 8.82 -1.66
CA PHE A 269 -7.06 9.21 -0.84
C PHE A 269 -6.77 9.07 0.66
N MET A 270 -6.07 8.02 1.07
CA MET A 270 -5.66 7.85 2.47
C MET A 270 -4.77 9.01 2.93
N LEU A 271 -3.79 9.42 2.12
CA LEU A 271 -2.89 10.53 2.44
C LEU A 271 -3.61 11.87 2.41
N LYS A 272 -4.52 12.10 1.46
CA LYS A 272 -5.41 13.27 1.39
C LYS A 272 -6.26 13.39 2.67
N SER A 273 -6.71 12.27 3.19
CA SER A 273 -7.53 12.20 4.42
C SER A 273 -6.71 12.31 5.71
N GLY A 274 -5.40 12.56 5.65
CA GLY A 274 -4.54 12.77 6.81
C GLY A 274 -3.95 11.49 7.43
N TYR A 275 -4.15 10.33 6.83
CA TYR A 275 -3.59 9.06 7.29
C TYR A 275 -2.13 8.90 6.83
N TRP A 276 -1.25 9.73 7.36
CA TRP A 276 0.16 9.85 6.98
C TRP A 276 0.94 8.52 7.03
N LEU A 277 0.51 7.60 7.92
CA LEU A 277 1.19 6.31 8.09
C LEU A 277 1.11 5.43 6.82
N PHE A 278 0.17 5.73 5.91
CA PHE A 278 0.06 5.03 4.64
C PHE A 278 1.21 5.33 3.66
N GLU A 279 2.07 6.32 3.93
CA GLU A 279 3.36 6.44 3.26
C GLU A 279 4.30 5.25 3.58
N TYR A 280 4.01 4.49 4.65
CA TYR A 280 4.85 3.42 5.21
C TYR A 280 4.21 2.04 5.17
N VAL A 281 2.99 1.92 4.66
CA VAL A 281 2.23 0.66 4.60
C VAL A 281 2.24 0.12 3.18
N SER A 282 2.53 -1.17 2.99
CA SER A 282 2.37 -1.86 1.70
C SER A 282 1.23 -2.87 1.78
N ILE A 283 0.12 -2.56 1.10
CA ILE A 283 -1.02 -3.49 0.97
C ILE A 283 -0.76 -4.54 -0.11
N SER A 284 -0.04 -4.20 -1.17
CA SER A 284 0.17 -5.10 -2.32
C SER A 284 0.92 -6.36 -1.95
N LYS A 285 1.86 -6.28 -1.00
CA LYS A 285 2.56 -7.46 -0.48
C LYS A 285 1.60 -8.49 0.12
N LEU A 286 0.66 -8.04 0.95
CA LEU A 286 -0.30 -8.92 1.61
C LEU A 286 -1.39 -9.42 0.66
N ILE A 287 -1.77 -8.62 -0.34
CA ILE A 287 -2.65 -9.06 -1.43
C ILE A 287 -1.96 -10.18 -2.23
N GLN A 288 -0.67 -10.02 -2.57
CA GLN A 288 0.11 -11.02 -3.30
C GLN A 288 0.20 -12.35 -2.56
N GLU A 289 0.41 -12.32 -1.24
CA GLU A 289 0.46 -13.52 -0.39
C GLU A 289 -0.86 -14.31 -0.40
N LYS A 290 -2.01 -13.63 -0.67
CA LYS A 290 -3.36 -14.20 -0.65
C LYS A 290 -4.19 -13.76 -1.85
N ARG A 291 -3.62 -13.83 -3.05
CA ARG A 291 -4.26 -13.39 -4.29
C ARG A 291 -5.65 -13.98 -4.49
N THR A 292 -5.81 -15.27 -4.24
CA THR A 292 -7.12 -15.96 -4.38
C THR A 292 -8.20 -15.38 -3.45
N ASP A 293 -7.84 -14.94 -2.23
CA ASP A 293 -8.81 -14.33 -1.32
C ASP A 293 -9.23 -12.93 -1.82
N TYR A 294 -8.29 -12.20 -2.43
CA TYR A 294 -8.57 -10.92 -3.07
C TYR A 294 -9.53 -11.07 -4.25
N ASP A 295 -9.25 -12.00 -5.15
CA ASP A 295 -10.11 -12.27 -6.32
C ASP A 295 -11.51 -12.74 -5.88
N ARG A 296 -11.59 -13.59 -4.86
CA ARG A 296 -12.87 -14.02 -4.27
C ARG A 296 -13.67 -12.87 -3.65
N ALA A 297 -13.01 -11.85 -3.08
CA ALA A 297 -13.72 -10.72 -2.51
C ALA A 297 -14.45 -9.89 -3.57
N PHE A 298 -13.89 -9.76 -4.80
CA PHE A 298 -14.62 -9.22 -5.94
C PHE A 298 -15.80 -10.11 -6.33
N LEU A 299 -15.55 -11.40 -6.52
CA LEU A 299 -16.59 -12.36 -6.91
C LEU A 299 -17.78 -12.36 -5.93
N TYR A 300 -17.51 -12.38 -4.62
CA TYR A 300 -18.57 -12.33 -3.63
C TYR A 300 -19.38 -11.03 -3.67
N THR A 301 -18.71 -9.90 -3.94
CA THR A 301 -19.40 -8.63 -4.12
C THR A 301 -20.36 -8.68 -5.32
N GLU A 302 -19.89 -9.10 -6.46
CA GLU A 302 -20.66 -9.08 -7.71
C GLU A 302 -21.77 -10.14 -7.75
N THR A 303 -21.52 -11.30 -7.16
CA THR A 303 -22.51 -12.41 -7.16
C THR A 303 -23.55 -12.32 -6.04
N ASP A 304 -23.42 -11.38 -5.11
CA ASP A 304 -24.37 -11.15 -4.01
C ASP A 304 -24.99 -9.74 -4.03
N ASP A 305 -25.63 -9.37 -5.14
CA ASP A 305 -26.36 -8.10 -5.36
C ASP A 305 -25.45 -6.87 -5.14
N ASN A 306 -24.23 -6.89 -5.63
CA ASN A 306 -23.24 -5.82 -5.50
C ASN A 306 -22.97 -5.41 -4.03
N ASP A 307 -22.92 -6.39 -3.12
CA ASP A 307 -22.63 -6.17 -1.72
C ASP A 307 -21.11 -5.97 -1.50
N LEU A 308 -20.67 -4.72 -1.56
CA LEU A 308 -19.27 -4.33 -1.43
C LEU A 308 -18.69 -4.61 -0.03
N THR A 309 -19.52 -4.96 0.94
CA THR A 309 -19.08 -5.28 2.31
C THR A 309 -18.08 -6.44 2.34
N TYR A 310 -18.18 -7.41 1.42
CA TYR A 310 -17.21 -8.51 1.30
C TYR A 310 -15.82 -8.00 0.98
N PHE A 311 -15.72 -7.10 0.01
CA PHE A 311 -14.46 -6.49 -0.37
C PHE A 311 -13.90 -5.58 0.74
N LEU A 312 -14.78 -4.85 1.44
CA LEU A 312 -14.39 -4.04 2.60
C LEU A 312 -13.75 -4.90 3.70
N TYR A 313 -14.38 -6.01 4.09
CA TYR A 313 -13.79 -6.90 5.11
C TYR A 313 -12.42 -7.40 4.71
N HIS A 314 -12.28 -7.84 3.45
CA HIS A 314 -11.00 -8.32 2.95
C HIS A 314 -9.92 -7.23 3.01
N GLN A 315 -10.21 -6.03 2.49
CA GLN A 315 -9.24 -4.95 2.43
C GLN A 315 -8.90 -4.37 3.82
N VAL A 316 -9.90 -4.25 4.69
CA VAL A 316 -9.64 -3.81 6.08
C VAL A 316 -8.77 -4.82 6.82
N ASP A 317 -8.96 -6.13 6.60
CA ASP A 317 -8.09 -7.16 7.18
C ASP A 317 -6.64 -7.08 6.64
N ILE A 318 -6.47 -6.76 5.36
CA ILE A 318 -5.16 -6.49 4.77
C ILE A 318 -4.51 -5.27 5.45
N VAL A 319 -5.27 -4.17 5.60
CA VAL A 319 -4.74 -2.95 6.23
C VAL A 319 -4.38 -3.19 7.69
N VAL A 320 -5.20 -3.89 8.48
CA VAL A 320 -4.87 -4.26 9.88
C VAL A 320 -3.53 -4.98 9.94
N LYS A 321 -3.34 -6.01 9.11
CA LYS A 321 -2.09 -6.78 9.07
C LYS A 321 -0.89 -5.93 8.63
N ALA A 322 -1.09 -5.03 7.67
CA ALA A 322 -0.03 -4.15 7.18
C ALA A 322 0.40 -3.14 8.25
N VAL A 323 -0.55 -2.59 8.99
CA VAL A 323 -0.28 -1.67 10.11
C VAL A 323 0.40 -2.40 11.28
N ASP A 324 -0.04 -3.62 11.62
CA ASP A 324 0.61 -4.45 12.64
C ASP A 324 2.06 -4.78 12.24
N ALA A 325 2.30 -5.20 11.01
CA ALA A 325 3.65 -5.49 10.51
C ALA A 325 4.57 -4.26 10.56
N LEU A 326 4.03 -3.07 10.28
CA LEU A 326 4.77 -1.81 10.40
C LEU A 326 5.08 -1.49 11.87
N ARG A 327 4.12 -1.65 12.78
CA ARG A 327 4.34 -1.46 14.22
C ARG A 327 5.45 -2.37 14.73
N ASP A 328 5.37 -3.67 14.42
CA ASP A 328 6.38 -4.65 14.85
C ASP A 328 7.77 -4.32 14.27
N TYR A 329 7.81 -3.78 13.05
CA TYR A 329 9.06 -3.29 12.45
C TYR A 329 9.62 -2.09 13.21
N ILE A 330 8.77 -1.13 13.58
CA ILE A 330 9.18 0.07 14.35
C ILE A 330 9.70 -0.34 15.72
N GLU A 331 8.97 -1.17 16.48
CA GLU A 331 9.36 -1.65 17.81
C GLU A 331 10.72 -2.38 17.78
N ARG A 332 10.92 -3.22 16.77
CA ARG A 332 12.21 -3.90 16.58
C ARG A 332 13.34 -2.88 16.31
N LYS A 333 13.09 -1.87 15.48
CA LYS A 333 14.08 -0.83 15.18
C LYS A 333 14.39 0.07 16.38
N GLU A 334 13.43 0.37 17.20
CA GLU A 334 13.64 1.10 18.45
C GLU A 334 14.51 0.28 19.42
N LYS A 335 14.26 -1.02 19.53
CA LYS A 335 15.06 -1.93 20.34
C LYS A 335 16.51 -1.99 19.82
N GLU A 336 16.71 -2.16 18.52
CA GLU A 336 18.05 -2.16 17.90
C GLU A 336 18.82 -0.85 18.21
N ILE A 337 18.14 0.31 18.13
CA ILE A 337 18.75 1.61 18.46
C ILE A 337 19.09 1.70 19.94
N PHE A 338 18.22 1.23 20.83
CA PHE A 338 18.45 1.23 22.28
C PHE A 338 19.64 0.32 22.64
N GLU A 339 19.71 -0.88 22.07
CA GLU A 339 20.82 -1.81 22.24
C GLU A 339 22.15 -1.20 21.74
N PHE A 340 22.12 -0.51 20.59
CA PHE A 340 23.27 0.24 20.09
C PHE A 340 23.73 1.34 21.05
N MET A 341 22.81 2.12 21.60
CA MET A 341 23.17 3.16 22.58
C MET A 341 23.80 2.58 23.84
N ASN A 342 23.27 1.47 24.33
CA ASN A 342 23.84 0.73 25.47
C ASN A 342 25.24 0.17 25.14
N TRP A 343 25.42 -0.34 23.91
CA TRP A 343 26.73 -0.79 23.45
C TRP A 343 27.74 0.36 23.41
N VAL A 344 27.34 1.52 22.90
CA VAL A 344 28.20 2.72 22.87
C VAL A 344 28.68 3.10 24.27
N GLU A 345 27.80 3.01 25.27
CA GLU A 345 28.14 3.34 26.65
C GLU A 345 29.09 2.33 27.31
N LYS A 346 28.91 1.04 27.04
CA LYS A 346 29.57 -0.06 27.75
C LYS A 346 30.78 -0.63 27.02
N SER A 347 30.83 -0.57 25.69
CA SER A 347 31.83 -1.23 24.86
C SER A 347 33.19 -0.54 24.89
N SER A 348 34.25 -1.33 25.12
CA SER A 348 35.62 -0.86 24.94
C SER A 348 35.96 -0.51 23.50
N VAL A 349 35.34 -1.18 22.52
CA VAL A 349 35.46 -0.90 21.09
C VAL A 349 34.87 0.45 20.77
N ALA A 350 33.67 0.75 21.28
CA ALA A 350 33.03 2.04 21.11
C ALA A 350 33.86 3.18 21.70
N LYS A 351 34.48 2.96 22.87
CA LYS A 351 35.39 3.94 23.51
C LYS A 351 36.65 4.23 22.68
N ALA A 352 37.07 3.28 21.83
CA ALA A 352 38.19 3.44 20.91
C ALA A 352 37.81 4.15 19.59
N LEU A 353 36.53 4.38 19.35
CA LEU A 353 36.04 5.05 18.15
C LEU A 353 35.92 6.57 18.38
N LYS A 354 36.19 7.32 17.32
CA LYS A 354 36.00 8.76 17.33
C LYS A 354 34.51 9.09 17.24
N ARG A 355 34.09 10.25 17.74
CA ARG A 355 32.70 10.69 17.73
C ARG A 355 32.06 10.61 16.33
N GLY A 356 32.75 11.07 15.28
CA GLY A 356 32.23 10.96 13.90
C GLY A 356 32.03 9.52 13.42
N GLN A 357 32.83 8.56 13.90
CA GLN A 357 32.65 7.14 13.60
C GLN A 357 31.40 6.58 14.31
N LEU A 358 31.16 6.98 15.56
CA LEU A 358 29.94 6.63 16.30
C LEU A 358 28.69 7.23 15.64
N ASP A 359 28.78 8.45 15.12
CA ASP A 359 27.68 9.09 14.39
C ASP A 359 27.38 8.33 13.09
N ILE A 360 28.40 7.86 12.36
CA ILE A 360 28.22 7.00 11.17
C ILE A 360 27.57 5.67 11.56
N LEU A 361 28.03 5.01 12.64
CA LEU A 361 27.45 3.74 13.09
C LEU A 361 26.03 3.90 13.58
N LYS A 362 25.71 4.97 14.29
CA LYS A 362 24.35 5.31 14.71
C LYS A 362 23.40 5.42 13.50
N GLU A 363 23.88 6.05 12.43
CA GLU A 363 23.11 6.14 11.19
C GLU A 363 23.05 4.79 10.43
N ALA A 364 24.09 3.96 10.52
CA ALA A 364 24.12 2.64 9.92
C ALA A 364 23.15 1.66 10.61
N VAL A 365 23.08 1.67 11.95
CA VAL A 365 22.13 0.84 12.72
C VAL A 365 20.68 1.24 12.43
N LYS A 366 20.41 2.55 12.34
CA LYS A 366 19.07 3.04 12.00
C LYS A 366 18.62 2.65 10.59
N ASN A 367 19.56 2.58 9.67
CA ASN A 367 19.29 2.44 8.25
C ASN A 367 20.12 1.32 7.62
N PRO A 368 19.81 0.03 7.87
CA PRO A 368 20.50 -1.10 7.25
C PRO A 368 20.44 -1.00 5.72
N GLY A 369 21.57 -1.27 5.07
CA GLY A 369 21.70 -1.13 3.62
C GLY A 369 22.02 0.28 3.14
N ARG A 370 22.06 1.29 4.04
CA ARG A 370 22.45 2.65 3.68
C ARG A 370 23.85 2.67 3.08
N VAL A 371 23.97 3.39 1.96
CA VAL A 371 25.24 3.61 1.28
C VAL A 371 25.86 4.92 1.75
N PHE A 372 27.07 4.84 2.28
CA PHE A 372 27.88 5.99 2.65
C PHE A 372 28.93 6.25 1.57
N THR A 373 29.06 7.50 1.15
CA THR A 373 30.18 7.96 0.32
C THR A 373 31.01 8.94 1.12
N VAL A 374 32.28 9.07 0.74
CA VAL A 374 33.19 10.04 1.41
C VAL A 374 32.60 11.44 1.41
N LYS A 375 32.04 11.86 0.28
CA LYS A 375 31.46 13.20 0.12
C LYS A 375 30.22 13.42 1.01
N THR A 376 29.29 12.43 1.07
CA THR A 376 28.10 12.55 1.91
C THR A 376 28.46 12.57 3.39
N VAL A 377 29.42 11.74 3.82
CA VAL A 377 29.88 11.70 5.21
C VAL A 377 30.61 12.98 5.59
N ALA A 378 31.49 13.51 4.71
CA ALA A 378 32.17 14.77 4.94
C ALA A 378 31.19 15.92 5.16
N ASN A 379 30.17 16.03 4.32
CA ASN A 379 29.12 17.05 4.44
C ASN A 379 28.30 16.90 5.74
N ASN A 380 27.86 15.67 6.05
CA ASN A 380 27.01 15.41 7.23
C ASN A 380 27.74 15.63 8.56
N LEU A 381 29.04 15.34 8.62
CA LEU A 381 29.85 15.53 9.81
C LEU A 381 30.57 16.91 9.87
N GLY A 382 30.45 17.73 8.85
CA GLY A 382 31.19 19.00 8.76
C GLY A 382 32.70 18.85 8.77
N CYS A 383 33.25 17.74 8.20
CA CYS A 383 34.65 17.44 8.17
C CYS A 383 35.21 17.39 6.74
N ASN A 384 36.54 17.38 6.58
CA ASN A 384 37.11 17.21 5.26
C ASN A 384 36.99 15.76 4.74
N GLU A 385 37.07 15.58 3.41
CA GLU A 385 36.93 14.27 2.78
C GLU A 385 37.98 13.23 3.22
N ASN A 386 39.21 13.67 3.57
CA ASN A 386 40.26 12.76 4.05
C ASN A 386 39.91 12.19 5.42
N THR A 387 39.34 13.00 6.31
CA THR A 387 38.84 12.56 7.60
C THR A 387 37.68 11.59 7.44
N ALA A 388 36.70 11.91 6.58
CA ALA A 388 35.55 11.03 6.29
C ALA A 388 36.01 9.68 5.71
N ARG A 389 36.98 9.71 4.79
CA ARG A 389 37.60 8.49 4.22
C ARG A 389 38.28 7.64 5.28
N THR A 390 39.02 8.27 6.19
CA THR A 390 39.68 7.58 7.30
C THR A 390 38.67 6.89 8.20
N TYR A 391 37.56 7.56 8.56
CA TYR A 391 36.51 7.00 9.37
C TYR A 391 35.84 5.78 8.72
N LEU A 392 35.46 5.92 7.45
CA LEU A 392 34.84 4.86 6.68
C LEU A 392 35.75 3.64 6.50
N ASN A 393 37.01 3.85 6.21
CA ASN A 393 38.01 2.78 6.07
C ASN A 393 38.27 2.05 7.38
N ASP A 394 38.35 2.75 8.51
CA ASP A 394 38.55 2.13 9.82
C ASP A 394 37.35 1.31 10.24
N LEU A 395 36.13 1.84 10.06
CA LEU A 395 34.90 1.10 10.32
C LEU A 395 34.77 -0.15 9.45
N SER A 396 35.18 -0.06 8.18
CA SER A 396 35.19 -1.21 7.28
C SER A 396 36.22 -2.27 7.65
N LYS A 397 37.42 -1.87 8.10
CA LYS A 397 38.44 -2.80 8.60
C LYS A 397 38.02 -3.55 9.86
N ARG A 398 37.08 -3.01 10.61
CA ARG A 398 36.47 -3.62 11.80
C ARG A 398 35.19 -4.42 11.48
N ASP A 399 34.90 -4.65 10.18
CA ASP A 399 33.67 -5.31 9.71
C ASP A 399 32.35 -4.63 10.12
N LEU A 400 32.42 -3.37 10.57
CA LEU A 400 31.26 -2.58 10.95
C LEU A 400 30.58 -1.89 9.74
N LEU A 401 31.26 -1.80 8.60
CA LEU A 401 30.72 -1.40 7.31
C LEU A 401 31.25 -2.32 6.21
N LEU A 402 30.42 -2.64 5.25
CA LEU A 402 30.81 -3.41 4.06
C LEU A 402 31.31 -2.48 2.96
N VAL A 403 32.33 -2.92 2.21
CA VAL A 403 32.82 -2.18 1.03
C VAL A 403 32.10 -2.70 -0.21
N GLY A 404 31.36 -1.84 -0.87
CA GLY A 404 30.77 -2.13 -2.18
C GLY A 404 31.81 -2.07 -3.28
N LYS A 405 31.79 -3.07 -4.22
CA LYS A 405 32.68 -3.05 -5.39
C LYS A 405 32.41 -1.80 -6.21
N ALA A 406 33.42 -0.93 -6.32
CA ALA A 406 33.35 0.17 -7.25
C ALA A 406 33.49 -0.34 -8.69
N SER A 407 32.52 -0.05 -9.56
CA SER A 407 32.75 -0.15 -11.02
C SER A 407 33.84 0.84 -11.43
N LYS A 408 34.66 0.48 -12.43
CA LYS A 408 35.74 1.36 -12.94
C LYS A 408 35.27 2.82 -13.06
N GLY A 409 35.92 3.73 -12.32
CA GLY A 409 35.63 5.17 -12.36
C GLY A 409 34.57 5.70 -11.40
N LYS A 410 33.94 4.87 -10.54
CA LYS A 410 32.96 5.33 -9.51
C LYS A 410 33.63 5.40 -8.12
N ALA A 411 33.15 6.35 -7.30
CA ALA A 411 33.59 6.51 -5.91
C ALA A 411 33.36 5.25 -5.09
N MET A 412 34.24 4.93 -4.16
CA MET A 412 34.13 3.84 -3.21
C MET A 412 32.86 4.01 -2.36
N ARG A 413 32.09 2.95 -2.19
CA ARG A 413 30.85 2.93 -1.43
C ARG A 413 31.00 2.04 -0.20
N TYR A 414 30.50 2.51 0.94
CA TYR A 414 30.46 1.77 2.18
C TYR A 414 28.99 1.53 2.54
N ILE A 415 28.66 0.30 2.90
CA ILE A 415 27.24 -0.12 3.06
C ILE A 415 27.05 -0.57 4.50
N ALA A 416 26.00 -0.07 5.14
CA ALA A 416 25.56 -0.56 6.45
C ALA A 416 25.12 -2.02 6.33
N PRO A 417 25.76 -2.99 7.02
CA PRO A 417 25.31 -4.37 7.02
C PRO A 417 23.93 -4.51 7.67
N ALA A 418 23.12 -5.44 7.18
CA ALA A 418 21.79 -5.69 7.73
C ALA A 418 21.82 -6.26 9.15
N ASP A 419 22.89 -6.96 9.47
CA ASP A 419 23.19 -7.60 10.75
C ASP A 419 24.14 -6.76 11.64
N LEU A 420 24.24 -5.45 11.41
CA LEU A 420 25.15 -4.58 12.15
C LEU A 420 24.90 -4.63 13.66
N ALA A 421 23.64 -4.68 14.08
CA ALA A 421 23.28 -4.78 15.51
C ALA A 421 23.81 -6.07 16.18
N GLU A 422 23.92 -7.15 15.40
CA GLU A 422 24.46 -8.44 15.87
C GLU A 422 26.01 -8.45 15.91
N ARG A 423 26.67 -7.55 15.15
CA ARG A 423 28.12 -7.40 15.11
C ARG A 423 28.67 -6.49 16.20
N LEU A 424 27.80 -5.72 16.85
CA LEU A 424 28.12 -4.78 17.93
C LEU A 424 28.02 -5.45 19.29
#